data_d89dd3526c266f9eb1991f1d428f710e
#
_entry.id   d89dd3526c266f9eb1991f1d428f710e
#
_cell.length_a   1.000
_cell.length_b   1.000
_cell.length_c   1.000
_cell.angle_alpha   90.00
_cell.angle_beta   90.00
_cell.angle_gamma   90.00
#
_symmetry.space_group_name_H-M   'P 1'
#
loop_
_entity.id
_entity.type
_entity.pdbx_description
1 polymer ?
#
loop_
_entity_poly.entity_id
_entity_poly.type
_entity_poly.pdbx_seq_one_letter_code
_entity_poly.pdbx_strand_id
1 'polypeptide(L)'
;MAYDNTNTGAAFKPFDSMKMILQGKVNLEGNDHKTVLVADTTKSGMKIIEVYQKVGVMFENDKKGNDNAPDYSGPMEDHAANKPMQIAGWKKEKDGNNYLSMQISAKHGGGNQAQSVASAIGDDIPF
;
A
#
# COMPACT_ATOMS: atom_id res chain seq x y z
N MET A 1 -21.15 -15.73 -12.12
CA MET A 1 -19.90 -15.57 -12.56
C MET A 1 -19.00 -15.07 -11.50
N ALA A 2 -17.94 -15.65 -11.32
CA ALA A 2 -17.08 -15.27 -10.26
C ALA A 2 -16.29 -14.05 -10.63
N TYR A 3 -16.11 -13.17 -9.72
CA TYR A 3 -15.37 -11.98 -9.93
C TYR A 3 -13.95 -12.23 -9.50
N ASP A 4 -13.00 -12.03 -10.39
CA ASP A 4 -11.62 -12.34 -10.08
C ASP A 4 -10.91 -11.13 -9.51
N ASN A 5 -10.60 -11.20 -8.21
CA ASN A 5 -9.91 -10.14 -7.54
C ASN A 5 -8.43 -10.41 -7.42
N THR A 6 -7.90 -11.40 -8.12
CA THR A 6 -6.50 -11.76 -7.97
C THR A 6 -5.61 -10.56 -8.26
N ASN A 7 -4.67 -10.28 -7.38
CA ASN A 7 -3.68 -9.23 -7.54
C ASN A 7 -4.28 -7.82 -7.61
N THR A 8 -5.40 -7.61 -6.97
CA THR A 8 -5.99 -6.28 -6.89
C THR A 8 -6.34 -5.96 -5.45
N GLY A 9 -6.60 -4.72 -5.18
CA GLY A 9 -7.00 -4.30 -3.86
C GLY A 9 -7.55 -2.90 -3.87
N ALA A 10 -8.02 -2.46 -2.73
CA ALA A 10 -8.52 -1.10 -2.59
C ALA A 10 -8.31 -0.65 -1.15
N ALA A 11 -7.94 0.59 -0.97
CA ALA A 11 -7.72 1.13 0.35
C ALA A 11 -8.57 2.38 0.54
N PHE A 12 -9.16 2.49 1.70
CA PHE A 12 -10.09 3.55 2.01
C PHE A 12 -9.63 4.28 3.26
N LYS A 13 -10.27 5.36 3.61
CA LYS A 13 -9.92 6.05 4.84
C LYS A 13 -10.12 5.11 6.01
N PRO A 14 -9.26 5.16 6.99
CA PRO A 14 -9.40 4.27 8.13
C PRO A 14 -10.67 4.58 8.93
N PHE A 15 -11.17 3.60 9.62
CA PHE A 15 -12.29 3.82 10.51
C PHE A 15 -11.80 4.67 11.68
N ASP A 16 -12.69 5.43 12.28
CA ASP A 16 -12.32 6.28 13.40
C ASP A 16 -11.75 5.49 14.56
N SER A 17 -12.11 4.22 14.67
CA SER A 17 -11.60 3.41 15.76
C SER A 17 -10.16 2.96 15.52
N MET A 18 -9.67 3.04 14.31
CA MET A 18 -8.31 2.57 14.00
C MET A 18 -7.30 3.67 14.22
N LYS A 19 -6.30 3.43 15.02
CA LYS A 19 -5.27 4.42 15.27
C LYS A 19 -3.90 3.78 15.32
N MET A 20 -2.97 4.28 14.53
CA MET A 20 -1.61 3.80 14.60
C MET A 20 -0.99 4.32 15.88
N ILE A 21 -0.59 3.44 16.75
CA ILE A 21 -0.10 3.83 18.06
C ILE A 21 1.41 3.69 18.23
N LEU A 22 2.02 2.77 17.54
CA LEU A 22 3.45 2.54 17.68
C LEU A 22 4.03 2.03 16.36
N GLN A 23 5.32 2.20 16.19
CA GLN A 23 5.98 1.64 15.03
C GLN A 23 7.33 1.09 15.45
N GLY A 24 7.87 0.18 14.73
CA GLY A 24 9.15 -0.40 15.05
C GLY A 24 9.53 -1.48 14.07
N LYS A 25 10.32 -2.43 14.52
CA LYS A 25 10.72 -3.54 13.69
C LYS A 25 10.51 -4.84 14.43
N VAL A 26 10.21 -5.89 13.69
CA VAL A 26 10.10 -7.22 14.24
C VAL A 26 11.05 -8.09 13.45
N ASN A 27 11.87 -8.87 14.15
CA ASN A 27 12.77 -9.80 13.48
C ASN A 27 12.06 -11.14 13.42
N LEU A 28 11.86 -11.63 12.19
CA LEU A 28 11.20 -12.88 12.01
C LEU A 28 12.17 -13.78 11.28
N GLU A 29 12.63 -14.80 11.95
CA GLU A 29 13.57 -15.78 11.40
C GLU A 29 14.80 -15.12 10.78
N GLY A 30 15.34 -14.14 11.47
CA GLY A 30 16.56 -13.49 11.03
C GLY A 30 16.37 -12.27 10.13
N ASN A 31 15.17 -11.97 9.75
CA ASN A 31 14.91 -10.83 8.86
C ASN A 31 14.12 -9.76 9.60
N ASP A 32 14.56 -8.52 9.47
CA ASP A 32 13.88 -7.41 10.11
C ASP A 32 12.77 -6.90 9.21
N HIS A 33 11.62 -6.68 9.77
CA HIS A 33 10.49 -6.16 9.03
C HIS A 33 9.96 -4.91 9.72
N LYS A 34 9.75 -3.85 8.97
CA LYS A 34 9.16 -2.65 9.53
C LYS A 34 7.72 -2.96 9.91
N THR A 35 7.34 -2.58 11.08
CA THR A 35 6.06 -3.00 11.64
C THR A 35 5.37 -1.82 12.30
N VAL A 36 4.06 -1.75 12.17
CA VAL A 36 3.28 -0.76 12.89
C VAL A 36 2.20 -1.45 13.69
N LEU A 37 1.84 -0.86 14.81
CA LEU A 37 0.78 -1.39 15.65
C LEU A 37 -0.40 -0.44 15.58
N VAL A 38 -1.57 -1.01 15.38
CA VAL A 38 -2.79 -0.25 15.18
C VAL A 38 -3.81 -0.65 16.23
N ALA A 39 -4.30 0.29 16.97
CA ALA A 39 -5.36 0.01 17.93
C ALA A 39 -6.69 -0.01 17.21
N ASP A 40 -7.53 -0.93 17.56
CA ASP A 40 -8.84 -1.04 16.95
C ASP A 40 -9.79 -1.72 17.93
N THR A 41 -11.03 -1.85 17.55
CA THR A 41 -12.05 -2.49 18.36
C THR A 41 -12.80 -3.50 17.50
N THR A 42 -13.03 -4.69 18.02
CA THR A 42 -13.77 -5.70 17.27
C THR A 42 -15.25 -5.36 17.27
N LYS A 43 -16.01 -6.07 16.48
CA LYS A 43 -17.45 -5.83 16.42
C LYS A 43 -18.11 -6.06 17.77
N SER A 44 -17.55 -6.93 18.58
CA SER A 44 -18.12 -7.18 19.89
C SER A 44 -17.66 -6.19 20.94
N GLY A 45 -16.86 -5.21 20.57
CA GLY A 45 -16.44 -4.19 21.50
C GLY A 45 -15.12 -4.46 22.21
N MET A 46 -14.42 -5.52 21.81
CA MET A 46 -13.16 -5.84 22.46
C MET A 46 -12.04 -5.00 21.88
N LYS A 47 -11.20 -4.43 22.73
CA LYS A 47 -10.07 -3.65 22.25
C LYS A 47 -8.95 -4.58 21.83
N ILE A 48 -8.36 -4.33 20.69
CA ILE A 48 -7.29 -5.17 20.18
C ILE A 48 -6.17 -4.30 19.63
N ILE A 49 -5.02 -4.90 19.43
CA ILE A 49 -3.92 -4.26 18.74
C ILE A 49 -3.58 -5.14 17.56
N GLU A 50 -3.62 -4.58 16.39
CA GLU A 50 -3.28 -5.31 15.19
C GLU A 50 -1.84 -5.03 14.81
N VAL A 51 -1.14 -6.01 14.30
CA VAL A 51 0.25 -5.89 13.93
C VAL A 51 0.35 -5.96 12.43
N TYR A 52 0.91 -4.92 11.81
CA TYR A 52 1.03 -4.84 10.37
C TYR A 52 2.48 -4.77 9.94
N GLN A 53 2.83 -5.43 8.88
CA GLN A 53 4.17 -5.36 8.33
C GLN A 53 4.15 -4.62 7.02
N LYS A 54 5.24 -3.93 6.71
CA LYS A 54 5.35 -3.26 5.44
C LYS A 54 5.46 -4.31 4.34
N VAL A 55 4.65 -4.20 3.32
CA VAL A 55 4.68 -5.13 2.20
C VAL A 55 5.19 -4.48 0.93
N GLY A 56 5.38 -3.19 0.92
CA GLY A 56 5.86 -2.51 -0.27
C GLY A 56 5.88 -1.02 -0.08
N VAL A 57 6.27 -0.31 -1.10
CA VAL A 57 6.30 1.14 -1.07
C VAL A 57 5.84 1.64 -2.42
N MET A 58 5.14 2.76 -2.43
CA MET A 58 4.72 3.38 -3.67
C MET A 58 5.21 4.80 -3.70
N PHE A 59 5.71 5.22 -4.85
CA PHE A 59 6.18 6.57 -5.05
C PHE A 59 5.20 7.29 -5.95
N GLU A 60 5.07 8.60 -5.77
CA GLU A 60 4.18 9.38 -6.59
C GLU A 60 4.75 9.47 -7.99
N ASN A 61 3.94 9.26 -8.99
CA ASN A 61 4.37 9.27 -10.37
C ASN A 61 4.05 10.56 -11.07
N ASP A 62 4.92 10.96 -12.02
CA ASP A 62 4.62 12.06 -12.89
C ASP A 62 3.93 11.43 -14.10
N LYS A 63 2.65 11.67 -14.26
CA LYS A 63 1.89 10.99 -15.29
C LYS A 63 2.08 11.61 -16.66
N LYS A 64 2.68 12.76 -16.75
CA LYS A 64 2.97 13.41 -18.01
C LYS A 64 1.80 13.45 -18.97
N GLY A 65 0.66 13.75 -18.44
CA GLY A 65 -0.54 13.88 -19.29
C GLY A 65 -1.26 12.59 -19.57
N ASN A 66 -0.76 11.47 -19.10
CA ASN A 66 -1.44 10.20 -19.35
C ASN A 66 -2.36 9.91 -18.16
N ASP A 67 -3.63 10.22 -18.32
CA ASP A 67 -4.56 10.06 -17.22
C ASP A 67 -4.78 8.61 -16.80
N ASN A 68 -4.40 7.66 -17.67
CA ASN A 68 -4.59 6.26 -17.30
C ASN A 68 -3.39 5.69 -16.58
N ALA A 69 -2.33 6.43 -16.44
CA ALA A 69 -1.17 5.93 -15.70
C ALA A 69 -1.46 5.94 -14.21
N PRO A 70 -0.83 5.08 -13.45
CA PRO A 70 -1.09 5.07 -12.01
C PRO A 70 -0.56 6.32 -11.34
N ASP A 71 -1.23 6.74 -10.29
CA ASP A 71 -0.80 7.88 -9.52
C ASP A 71 0.37 7.54 -8.64
N TYR A 72 0.47 6.29 -8.21
CA TYR A 72 1.57 5.81 -7.39
C TYR A 72 2.00 4.43 -7.85
N SER A 73 3.27 4.11 -7.72
CA SER A 73 3.71 2.74 -7.99
C SER A 73 5.05 2.49 -7.31
N GLY A 74 5.38 1.25 -7.10
CA GLY A 74 6.65 0.89 -6.49
C GLY A 74 6.77 -0.60 -6.27
N PRO A 75 7.90 -1.04 -5.73
CA PRO A 75 8.15 -2.46 -5.56
C PRO A 75 7.53 -2.99 -4.28
N MET A 76 7.23 -4.27 -4.27
CA MET A 76 6.83 -4.95 -3.06
C MET A 76 8.04 -5.53 -2.38
N GLU A 77 7.93 -5.76 -1.08
CA GLU A 77 9.01 -6.39 -0.33
C GLU A 77 9.10 -7.86 -0.69
N ASP A 78 10.30 -8.42 -0.66
CA ASP A 78 10.47 -9.79 -1.06
C ASP A 78 9.66 -10.77 -0.21
N HIS A 79 9.48 -10.45 1.05
CA HIS A 79 8.74 -11.37 1.92
C HIS A 79 7.25 -11.40 1.63
N ALA A 80 6.75 -10.44 0.88
CA ALA A 80 5.32 -10.35 0.64
C ALA A 80 4.86 -11.13 -0.57
N ALA A 81 5.79 -11.56 -1.40
CA ALA A 81 5.43 -12.31 -2.60
C ALA A 81 6.52 -13.31 -2.92
N ASN A 82 6.21 -14.32 -3.69
CA ASN A 82 7.20 -15.36 -4.00
C ASN A 82 8.12 -14.96 -5.13
N LYS A 83 7.86 -13.90 -5.78
CA LYS A 83 8.69 -13.45 -6.88
C LYS A 83 8.65 -11.93 -6.91
N PRO A 84 9.53 -11.27 -7.64
CA PRO A 84 9.52 -9.82 -7.68
C PRO A 84 8.21 -9.29 -8.21
N MET A 85 7.56 -8.45 -7.43
CA MET A 85 6.26 -7.90 -7.78
C MET A 85 6.28 -6.40 -7.55
N GLN A 86 5.36 -5.70 -8.17
CA GLN A 86 5.19 -4.27 -7.95
C GLN A 86 3.74 -3.96 -7.71
N ILE A 87 3.49 -2.84 -7.07
CA ILE A 87 2.14 -2.45 -6.76
C ILE A 87 1.94 -1.06 -7.36
N ALA A 88 0.80 -0.85 -7.95
CA ALA A 88 0.44 0.44 -8.52
C ALA A 88 -0.91 0.86 -7.96
N GLY A 89 -1.10 2.15 -7.82
CA GLY A 89 -2.34 2.67 -7.25
C GLY A 89 -2.88 3.83 -8.04
N TRP A 90 -4.20 3.87 -8.15
CA TRP A 90 -4.90 4.93 -8.84
C TRP A 90 -5.88 5.57 -7.86
N LYS A 91 -5.87 6.90 -7.78
CA LYS A 91 -6.82 7.58 -6.93
C LYS A 91 -8.18 7.54 -7.59
N LYS A 92 -9.16 7.17 -6.87
CA LYS A 92 -10.52 7.06 -7.38
C LYS A 92 -11.51 7.70 -6.43
N GLU A 93 -12.69 7.98 -6.93
CA GLU A 93 -13.72 8.55 -6.09
C GLU A 93 -15.03 7.84 -6.40
N LYS A 94 -15.81 7.55 -5.39
CA LYS A 94 -17.11 6.96 -5.58
C LYS A 94 -18.03 7.54 -4.54
N ASP A 95 -19.13 8.14 -4.97
CA ASP A 95 -20.14 8.70 -4.06
C ASP A 95 -19.52 9.69 -3.06
N GLY A 96 -18.56 10.48 -3.53
CA GLY A 96 -17.94 11.47 -2.68
C GLY A 96 -16.83 10.94 -1.80
N ASN A 97 -16.54 9.65 -1.86
CA ASN A 97 -15.49 9.07 -1.04
C ASN A 97 -14.26 8.75 -1.88
N ASN A 98 -13.12 9.22 -1.44
CA ASN A 98 -11.89 8.96 -2.14
C ASN A 98 -11.26 7.66 -1.67
N TYR A 99 -10.72 6.88 -2.58
CA TYR A 99 -10.04 5.65 -2.22
C TYR A 99 -8.91 5.39 -3.21
N LEU A 100 -8.06 4.43 -2.90
CA LEU A 100 -6.98 4.06 -3.78
C LEU A 100 -7.26 2.65 -4.31
N SER A 101 -7.36 2.53 -5.62
CA SER A 101 -7.51 1.22 -6.25
C SER A 101 -6.11 0.72 -6.56
N MET A 102 -5.81 -0.52 -6.26
CA MET A 102 -4.46 -1.03 -6.40
C MET A 102 -4.41 -2.26 -7.27
N GLN A 103 -3.30 -2.44 -7.97
CA GLN A 103 -3.08 -3.62 -8.78
C GLN A 103 -1.65 -4.09 -8.58
N ILE A 104 -1.46 -5.38 -8.46
CA ILE A 104 -0.16 -5.96 -8.24
C ILE A 104 0.19 -6.78 -9.46
N SER A 105 1.41 -6.60 -9.95
CA SER A 105 1.84 -7.31 -11.15
C SER A 105 3.30 -7.68 -11.01
N ALA A 106 3.77 -8.52 -11.91
CA ALA A 106 5.17 -8.90 -11.90
C ALA A 106 6.03 -7.68 -12.19
N LYS A 107 7.17 -7.58 -11.51
CA LYS A 107 8.01 -6.44 -11.72
C LYS A 107 8.66 -6.57 -13.09
N HIS A 108 8.60 -5.53 -13.86
CA HIS A 108 9.17 -5.56 -15.18
C HIS A 108 10.64 -5.29 -15.03
N GLY A 109 11.41 -6.08 -15.70
CA GLY A 109 12.80 -5.96 -15.54
C GLY A 109 13.34 -4.64 -15.77
N GLY A 110 13.00 -3.98 -16.59
CA GLY A 110 13.59 -2.81 -16.88
C GLY A 110 13.58 -1.84 -15.95
N GLY A 111 13.05 -1.83 -15.37
CA GLY A 111 13.08 -1.01 -14.52
C GLY A 111 13.11 0.30 -14.64
N ASN A 112 12.97 0.74 -15.07
CA ASN A 112 13.22 1.88 -15.08
C ASN A 112 12.48 2.67 -14.34
N GLN A 113 11.98 2.49 -13.84
CA GLN A 113 11.33 3.09 -13.15
C GLN A 113 11.65 3.91 -12.42
N ALA A 114 12.07 4.17 -12.20
CA ALA A 114 12.34 4.86 -11.53
C ALA A 114 12.37 5.69 -10.94
N GLN A 115 12.35 5.85 -10.60
CA GLN A 115 12.53 6.41 -10.08
C GLN A 115 12.57 7.32 -9.59
N SER A 116 12.85 7.54 -9.26
CA SER A 116 13.09 8.57 -9.19
C SER A 116 12.44 9.39 -8.44
N VAL A 117 11.68 9.38 -8.26
CA VAL A 117 11.06 10.13 -7.62
C VAL A 117 11.05 10.16 -6.34
N ALA A 118 11.73 9.43 -5.80
CA ALA A 118 11.77 9.38 -4.49
C ALA A 118 11.71 10.63 -3.84
N SER A 119 12.25 11.51 -4.32
CA SER A 119 12.31 12.64 -3.57
C SER A 119 11.04 13.22 -3.32
N ALA A 120 10.16 12.91 -3.95
CA ALA A 120 9.04 13.61 -3.82
C ALA A 120 8.17 13.21 -2.82
N ILE A 121 8.44 12.26 -2.17
CA ILE A 121 7.57 11.81 -1.30
C ILE A 121 7.28 12.59 -0.29
N GLY A 122 6.84 13.30 -0.18
CA GLY A 122 6.56 14.02 0.82
C GLY A 122 5.75 13.50 1.70
N ASP A 123 5.30 14.16 2.48
CA ASP A 123 4.58 13.57 3.38
C ASP A 123 3.22 13.74 3.09
N ASP A 124 2.82 14.35 2.15
CA ASP A 124 1.54 14.62 2.00
C ASP A 124 0.82 13.82 1.09
N ILE A 125 0.36 12.72 1.37
CA ILE A 125 -0.49 11.95 0.55
C ILE A 125 -1.87 12.43 0.75
N PRO A 126 -2.51 12.92 -0.21
CA PRO A 126 -3.80 13.54 -0.07
C PRO A 126 -4.98 12.61 0.02
N PHE A 127 -5.07 11.83 0.94
CA PHE A 127 -6.27 11.02 1.12
C PHE A 127 -7.03 11.33 2.40
#